data_b3ef9f7e3617c6cd5c8fda2be7f3acb3
#
_entry.id   b3ef9f7e3617c6cd5c8fda2be7f3acb3
#
_cell.length_a   1.000
_cell.length_b   1.000
_cell.length_c   1.000
_cell.angle_alpha   90.00
_cell.angle_beta   90.00
_cell.angle_gamma   90.00
#
_symmetry.space_group_name_H-M   'P 1'
#
loop_
_entity.id
_entity.type
_entity.pdbx_description
1 polymer ?
#
loop_
_entity_poly.entity_id
_entity_poly.type
_entity_poly.pdbx_seq_one_letter_code
_entity_poly.pdbx_strand_id
1 'polypeptide(L)'
;MLQELNQLGIALEQDDKLTPTGFSECICHWQIDLSLETFMVLETPGKSDKSKPKFGKKILVPDLRRNGDETLLIDDGGEYVFGAGDRGEKRHNLYLQLLGRCLQETNHEAVKAVYDFVTNTTVEKITAELVIAYPPAANIEWYRDRFVFMFNGGQITKIPAIKKWWSNYYASKQDTIDGVCLLTGEKTPTMGRKMPMMVKGVPGSITSGAAISSFDKVAYQSYGWDGNINAPIGFTSAVRFHKALDFLLNSHTNHYKLGGQVFVYWGEEEGEGINPEIWENPSFESIFASPHSPKKFNLEDIKSSKFYLAVLKGNRGRISVSSWSEITTQKIKDSLQQFIQCQQVNNLSPVPIWMLCNTAFLNHSKENTD
;
A
#
# COMPACT_ATOMS: atom_id res chain seq x y z
N MET A 1 -8.13 -9.90 -11.78
CA MET A 1 -8.32 -8.61 -11.05
C MET A 1 -7.53 -8.53 -9.75
N LEU A 2 -7.76 -9.40 -8.73
CA LEU A 2 -7.04 -9.28 -7.45
C LEU A 2 -5.53 -9.55 -7.60
N GLN A 3 -5.15 -10.45 -8.49
CA GLN A 3 -3.77 -10.75 -8.80
C GLN A 3 -3.08 -9.53 -9.45
N GLU A 4 -3.73 -8.91 -10.42
CA GLU A 4 -3.23 -7.72 -11.13
C GLU A 4 -3.17 -6.50 -10.20
N LEU A 5 -4.16 -6.31 -9.31
CA LEU A 5 -4.10 -5.31 -8.25
C LEU A 5 -2.95 -5.58 -7.25
N ASN A 6 -2.66 -6.85 -6.95
CA ASN A 6 -1.51 -7.18 -6.11
C ASN A 6 -0.19 -6.86 -6.81
N GLN A 7 -0.08 -7.14 -8.12
CA GLN A 7 1.10 -6.76 -8.91
C GLN A 7 1.28 -5.25 -8.97
N LEU A 8 0.17 -4.52 -9.20
CA LEU A 8 0.16 -3.08 -9.10
C LEU A 8 0.68 -2.59 -7.75
N GLY A 9 0.17 -3.17 -6.66
CA GLY A 9 0.61 -2.80 -5.33
C GLY A 9 2.10 -3.06 -5.09
N ILE A 10 2.68 -4.11 -5.69
CA ILE A 10 4.12 -4.37 -5.64
C ILE A 10 4.90 -3.23 -6.32
N ALA A 11 4.48 -2.82 -7.52
CA ALA A 11 5.12 -1.72 -8.24
C ALA A 11 5.02 -0.40 -7.48
N LEU A 12 3.84 -0.08 -6.95
CA LEU A 12 3.63 1.13 -6.14
C LEU A 12 4.43 1.14 -4.82
N GLU A 13 4.68 -0.04 -4.22
CA GLU A 13 5.57 -0.16 -3.05
C GLU A 13 7.04 0.03 -3.42
N GLN A 14 7.45 -0.37 -4.64
CA GLN A 14 8.81 -0.15 -5.15
C GLN A 14 9.10 1.33 -5.43
N ASP A 15 8.09 2.05 -5.88
CA ASP A 15 8.16 3.48 -6.16
C ASP A 15 7.88 4.37 -4.94
N ASP A 16 7.85 3.80 -3.73
CA ASP A 16 7.53 4.50 -2.48
C ASP A 16 6.14 5.22 -2.48
N LYS A 17 5.25 4.86 -3.43
CA LYS A 17 3.87 5.41 -3.52
C LYS A 17 2.91 4.71 -2.56
N LEU A 18 3.22 3.48 -2.14
CA LEU A 18 2.48 2.74 -1.12
C LEU A 18 3.39 2.30 0.02
N THR A 19 2.87 2.47 1.24
CA THR A 19 3.54 1.96 2.44
C THR A 19 3.43 0.44 2.50
N PRO A 20 4.54 -0.31 2.62
CA PRO A 20 4.50 -1.77 2.77
C PRO A 20 3.73 -2.23 4.01
N THR A 21 3.33 -3.50 4.01
CA THR A 21 2.64 -4.11 5.16
C THR A 21 3.55 -4.14 6.38
N GLY A 22 3.06 -3.62 7.53
CA GLY A 22 3.81 -3.56 8.78
C GLY A 22 4.82 -2.40 8.85
N PHE A 23 4.71 -1.43 7.95
CA PHE A 23 5.52 -0.21 7.97
C PHE A 23 4.63 1.02 8.10
N SER A 24 5.17 2.07 8.73
CA SER A 24 4.55 3.40 8.75
C SER A 24 5.61 4.51 8.79
N GLU A 25 5.21 5.72 8.42
CA GLU A 25 6.05 6.91 8.60
C GLU A 25 6.03 7.34 10.07
N CYS A 26 7.17 7.19 10.74
CA CYS A 26 7.36 7.58 12.13
C CYS A 26 8.44 8.64 12.25
N ILE A 27 8.36 9.44 13.32
CA ILE A 27 9.43 10.36 13.65
C ILE A 27 10.60 9.55 14.23
N CYS A 28 11.75 9.59 13.55
CA CYS A 28 13.01 9.00 13.97
C CYS A 28 13.98 10.13 14.31
N HIS A 29 14.77 9.95 15.35
CA HIS A 29 15.57 10.99 15.96
C HIS A 29 17.06 10.81 15.68
N TRP A 30 17.50 9.55 15.61
CA TRP A 30 18.90 9.18 15.47
C TRP A 30 19.11 8.24 14.29
N GLN A 31 20.21 8.46 13.58
CA GLN A 31 20.68 7.57 12.53
C GLN A 31 22.06 7.05 12.90
N ILE A 32 22.23 5.74 12.83
CA ILE A 32 23.52 5.06 13.04
C ILE A 32 23.91 4.37 11.74
N ASP A 33 25.02 4.77 11.15
CA ASP A 33 25.59 4.08 9.99
C ASP A 33 26.66 3.09 10.47
N LEU A 34 26.36 1.81 10.33
CA LEU A 34 27.23 0.72 10.79
C LEU A 34 28.47 0.54 9.93
N SER A 35 28.43 0.97 8.66
CA SER A 35 29.57 0.86 7.74
C SER A 35 30.60 1.99 7.94
N LEU A 36 30.12 3.16 8.38
CA LEU A 36 30.94 4.34 8.61
C LEU A 36 31.22 4.56 10.10
N GLU A 37 30.61 3.76 10.98
CA GLU A 37 30.63 3.92 12.44
C GLU A 37 30.26 5.34 12.89
N THR A 38 29.26 5.95 12.21
CA THR A 38 28.85 7.34 12.46
C THR A 38 27.48 7.42 13.11
N PHE A 39 27.36 8.41 14.02
CA PHE A 39 26.11 8.76 14.71
C PHE A 39 25.65 10.13 14.24
N MET A 40 24.40 10.23 13.82
CA MET A 40 23.84 11.48 13.31
C MET A 40 22.48 11.76 13.99
N VAL A 41 22.30 13.02 14.39
CA VAL A 41 20.97 13.51 14.76
C VAL A 41 20.18 13.82 13.50
N LEU A 42 18.92 13.40 13.47
CA LEU A 42 18.02 13.71 12.38
C LEU A 42 17.28 15.00 12.67
N GLU A 43 17.55 16.04 11.89
CA GLU A 43 16.93 17.35 12.05
C GLU A 43 15.62 17.45 11.29
N THR A 44 14.63 18.12 11.88
CA THR A 44 13.42 18.55 11.16
C THR A 44 13.67 19.95 10.61
N PRO A 45 13.62 20.20 9.30
CA PRO A 45 13.61 21.55 8.78
C PRO A 45 12.28 22.23 9.14
N GLY A 46 12.29 23.15 10.10
CA GLY A 46 11.09 23.93 10.46
C GLY A 46 11.23 24.64 11.80
N LYS A 47 10.54 25.78 11.92
CA LYS A 47 10.56 26.69 13.08
C LYS A 47 10.34 25.94 14.39
N SER A 48 11.34 26.01 15.28
CA SER A 48 11.21 25.58 16.67
C SER A 48 10.25 26.49 17.40
N ASP A 49 9.19 25.94 17.98
CA ASP A 49 8.46 26.60 19.05
C ASP A 49 9.37 26.63 20.28
N LYS A 50 9.42 27.78 20.97
CA LYS A 50 10.47 28.16 21.92
C LYS A 50 10.63 27.27 23.18
N SER A 51 9.91 26.16 23.32
CA SER A 51 9.88 25.36 24.55
C SER A 51 10.56 23.99 24.50
N LYS A 52 10.83 23.40 23.32
CA LYS A 52 11.62 22.15 23.17
C LYS A 52 12.22 22.09 21.77
N PRO A 53 13.51 21.77 21.59
CA PRO A 53 14.05 21.51 20.27
C PRO A 53 13.35 20.28 19.69
N LYS A 54 12.54 20.48 18.64
CA LYS A 54 11.95 19.39 17.88
C LYS A 54 12.98 18.91 16.88
N PHE A 55 13.75 17.89 17.25
CA PHE A 55 14.55 17.14 16.29
C PHE A 55 13.82 15.85 15.93
N GLY A 56 14.15 15.29 14.80
CA GLY A 56 13.53 14.09 14.25
C GLY A 56 13.03 14.31 12.82
N LYS A 57 13.08 13.26 12.03
CA LYS A 57 12.63 13.22 10.63
C LYS A 57 11.61 12.10 10.46
N LYS A 58 10.57 12.32 9.64
CA LYS A 58 9.66 11.25 9.25
C LYS A 58 10.40 10.27 8.33
N ILE A 59 10.48 9.04 8.75
CA ILE A 59 11.13 7.95 8.01
C ILE A 59 10.19 6.75 8.02
N LEU A 60 10.13 6.04 6.90
CA LEU A 60 9.41 4.78 6.79
C LEU A 60 10.19 3.69 7.53
N VAL A 61 9.57 3.15 8.57
CA VAL A 61 10.18 2.16 9.47
C VAL A 61 9.19 1.05 9.81
N PRO A 62 9.65 -0.12 10.26
CA PRO A 62 8.80 -1.14 10.85
C PRO A 62 7.89 -0.55 11.92
N ASP A 63 6.62 -0.88 11.88
CA ASP A 63 5.65 -0.43 12.85
C ASP A 63 4.63 -1.52 13.18
N LEU A 64 4.28 -1.62 14.46
CA LEU A 64 3.32 -2.56 14.98
C LEU A 64 2.59 -1.87 16.14
N ARG A 65 1.26 -1.98 16.18
CA ARG A 65 0.51 -1.55 17.35
C ARG A 65 0.90 -2.42 18.54
N ARG A 66 1.69 -1.85 19.45
CA ARG A 66 2.21 -2.58 20.61
C ARG A 66 1.12 -2.87 21.64
N ASN A 67 1.02 -4.12 22.03
CA ASN A 67 0.25 -4.56 23.18
C ASN A 67 1.26 -5.03 24.25
N GLY A 68 1.71 -4.09 25.10
CA GLY A 68 2.74 -4.37 26.11
C GLY A 68 4.18 -4.09 25.63
N ASP A 69 5.10 -5.03 25.90
CA ASP A 69 6.54 -4.87 25.60
C ASP A 69 6.93 -5.47 24.23
N GLU A 70 6.05 -5.45 23.23
CA GLU A 70 6.40 -5.89 21.87
C GLU A 70 7.46 -4.98 21.26
N THR A 71 8.40 -5.55 20.52
CA THR A 71 9.53 -4.87 19.89
C THR A 71 9.35 -4.76 18.38
N LEU A 72 9.99 -3.77 17.76
CA LEU A 72 10.07 -3.61 16.31
C LEU A 72 11.39 -4.16 15.79
N LEU A 73 11.45 -4.41 14.50
CA LEU A 73 12.66 -4.94 13.87
C LEU A 73 13.64 -3.80 13.56
N ILE A 74 14.85 -3.89 14.07
CA ILE A 74 15.99 -2.99 13.78
C ILE A 74 15.71 -1.53 14.21
N ASP A 75 14.79 -0.84 13.55
CA ASP A 75 14.50 0.58 13.77
C ASP A 75 13.50 0.76 14.93
N ASP A 76 13.99 0.89 16.17
CA ASP A 76 13.15 0.97 17.37
C ASP A 76 13.64 2.06 18.35
N GLY A 77 12.94 2.22 19.47
CA GLY A 77 13.34 3.13 20.56
C GLY A 77 14.58 2.64 21.30
N GLY A 78 15.38 3.59 21.84
CA GLY A 78 16.62 3.27 22.53
C GLY A 78 16.46 2.34 23.74
N GLU A 79 15.28 2.33 24.40
CA GLU A 79 14.96 1.36 25.45
C GLU A 79 15.01 -0.10 24.95
N TYR A 80 14.58 -0.33 23.71
CA TYR A 80 14.60 -1.65 23.07
C TYR A 80 15.98 -1.94 22.48
N VAL A 81 16.55 -0.99 21.76
CA VAL A 81 17.80 -1.19 21.02
C VAL A 81 19.00 -1.34 21.95
N PHE A 82 19.08 -0.55 23.02
CA PHE A 82 20.26 -0.47 23.90
C PHE A 82 19.99 -0.85 25.36
N GLY A 83 18.73 -1.10 25.72
CA GLY A 83 18.43 -1.49 27.10
C GLY A 83 18.47 -0.36 28.12
N ALA A 84 18.40 0.90 27.68
CA ALA A 84 18.41 2.06 28.58
C ALA A 84 17.00 2.31 29.18
N GLY A 85 16.96 2.92 30.40
CA GLY A 85 15.70 3.22 31.10
C GLY A 85 15.18 2.08 31.98
N ASP A 86 14.10 2.35 32.75
CA ASP A 86 13.61 1.46 33.84
C ASP A 86 13.21 0.06 33.37
N ARG A 87 12.76 -0.11 32.14
CA ARG A 87 12.38 -1.42 31.55
C ARG A 87 13.35 -1.87 30.47
N GLY A 88 14.49 -1.19 30.35
CA GLY A 88 15.41 -1.35 29.25
C GLY A 88 15.94 -2.76 29.10
N GLU A 89 16.40 -3.40 30.17
CA GLU A 89 16.93 -4.77 30.15
C GLU A 89 15.92 -5.79 29.55
N LYS A 90 14.69 -5.77 30.06
CA LYS A 90 13.62 -6.67 29.55
C LYS A 90 13.33 -6.42 28.09
N ARG A 91 13.21 -5.15 27.68
CA ARG A 91 12.88 -4.74 26.32
C ARG A 91 14.00 -5.08 25.34
N HIS A 92 15.24 -4.86 25.75
CA HIS A 92 16.43 -5.20 24.97
C HIS A 92 16.53 -6.73 24.74
N ASN A 93 16.26 -7.53 25.72
CA ASN A 93 16.23 -8.99 25.57
C ASN A 93 15.18 -9.44 24.53
N LEU A 94 13.99 -8.83 24.52
CA LEU A 94 12.97 -9.10 23.51
C LEU A 94 13.41 -8.64 22.10
N TYR A 95 14.07 -7.48 22.03
CA TYR A 95 14.64 -6.96 20.78
C TYR A 95 15.71 -7.90 20.21
N LEU A 96 16.64 -8.38 21.05
CA LEU A 96 17.68 -9.33 20.65
C LEU A 96 17.08 -10.67 20.18
N GLN A 97 16.02 -11.15 20.83
CA GLN A 97 15.32 -12.36 20.40
C GLN A 97 14.72 -12.20 19.01
N LEU A 98 14.02 -11.08 18.76
CA LEU A 98 13.43 -10.79 17.44
C LEU A 98 14.51 -10.64 16.36
N LEU A 99 15.56 -9.87 16.67
CA LEU A 99 16.68 -9.64 15.75
C LEU A 99 17.45 -10.93 15.45
N GLY A 100 17.70 -11.77 16.48
CA GLY A 100 18.34 -13.07 16.33
C GLY A 100 17.50 -14.02 15.47
N ARG A 101 16.17 -14.03 15.63
CA ARG A 101 15.27 -14.79 14.77
C ARG A 101 15.34 -14.31 13.32
N CYS A 102 15.30 -13.00 13.08
CA CYS A 102 15.46 -12.42 11.74
C CYS A 102 16.81 -12.82 11.13
N LEU A 103 17.89 -12.77 11.91
CA LEU A 103 19.23 -13.18 11.47
C LEU A 103 19.27 -14.66 11.06
N GLN A 104 18.71 -15.55 11.87
CA GLN A 104 18.66 -16.99 11.59
C GLN A 104 17.87 -17.30 10.32
N GLU A 105 16.74 -16.65 10.09
CA GLU A 105 15.84 -16.92 8.97
C GLU A 105 16.31 -16.25 7.66
N THR A 106 16.97 -15.07 7.73
CA THR A 106 17.43 -14.34 6.54
C THR A 106 18.89 -14.53 6.22
N ASN A 107 19.71 -14.86 7.22
CA ASN A 107 21.19 -14.94 7.14
C ASN A 107 21.83 -13.72 6.45
N HIS A 108 21.26 -12.52 6.68
CA HIS A 108 21.68 -11.30 5.99
C HIS A 108 22.77 -10.55 6.77
N GLU A 109 23.86 -10.15 6.09
CA GLU A 109 25.02 -9.48 6.69
C GLU A 109 24.66 -8.19 7.43
N ALA A 110 23.75 -7.36 6.89
CA ALA A 110 23.30 -6.14 7.55
C ALA A 110 22.58 -6.42 8.89
N VAL A 111 21.78 -7.50 8.98
CA VAL A 111 21.12 -7.92 10.24
C VAL A 111 22.17 -8.38 11.25
N LYS A 112 23.18 -9.14 10.77
CA LYS A 112 24.32 -9.54 11.60
C LYS A 112 25.08 -8.35 12.12
N ALA A 113 25.35 -7.34 11.29
CA ALA A 113 26.04 -6.12 11.71
C ALA A 113 25.29 -5.39 12.83
N VAL A 114 23.93 -5.27 12.73
CA VAL A 114 23.12 -4.71 13.81
C VAL A 114 23.21 -5.56 15.09
N TYR A 115 23.07 -6.90 14.93
CA TYR A 115 23.12 -7.81 16.06
C TYR A 115 24.45 -7.70 16.82
N ASP A 116 25.57 -7.76 16.09
CA ASP A 116 26.91 -7.65 16.67
C ASP A 116 27.13 -6.26 17.32
N PHE A 117 26.64 -5.19 16.68
CA PHE A 117 26.74 -3.85 17.20
C PHE A 117 25.99 -3.68 18.52
N VAL A 118 24.72 -4.06 18.58
CA VAL A 118 23.87 -3.85 19.78
C VAL A 118 24.26 -4.77 20.94
N THR A 119 24.81 -5.96 20.67
CA THR A 119 25.32 -6.87 21.72
C THR A 119 26.65 -6.44 22.32
N ASN A 120 27.50 -5.73 21.55
CA ASN A 120 28.82 -5.30 21.98
C ASN A 120 28.87 -3.81 22.45
N THR A 121 27.71 -3.13 22.45
CA THR A 121 27.65 -1.72 22.81
C THR A 121 26.92 -1.50 24.12
N THR A 122 27.59 -0.84 25.08
CA THR A 122 26.96 -0.52 26.38
C THR A 122 26.19 0.81 26.31
N VAL A 123 25.28 1.02 27.28
CA VAL A 123 24.50 2.26 27.41
C VAL A 123 25.40 3.49 27.56
N GLU A 124 26.52 3.34 28.34
CA GLU A 124 27.47 4.41 28.56
C GLU A 124 28.18 4.82 27.26
N LYS A 125 28.60 3.81 26.46
CA LYS A 125 29.26 4.06 25.18
C LYS A 125 28.32 4.80 24.22
N ILE A 126 27.07 4.33 24.06
CA ILE A 126 26.07 5.00 23.23
C ILE A 126 25.81 6.43 23.71
N THR A 127 25.64 6.63 25.02
CA THR A 127 25.42 7.97 25.57
C THR A 127 26.57 8.91 25.21
N ALA A 128 27.80 8.45 25.29
CA ALA A 128 29.00 9.27 24.93
C ALA A 128 28.99 9.64 23.44
N GLU A 129 28.72 8.66 22.55
CA GLU A 129 28.66 8.93 21.11
C GLU A 129 27.51 9.88 20.72
N LEU A 130 26.33 9.74 21.34
CA LEU A 130 25.20 10.64 21.09
C LEU A 130 25.51 12.07 21.58
N VAL A 131 26.22 12.24 22.71
CA VAL A 131 26.65 13.56 23.23
C VAL A 131 27.68 14.17 22.32
N ILE A 132 28.60 13.39 21.74
CA ILE A 132 29.56 13.88 20.75
C ILE A 132 28.83 14.37 19.49
N ALA A 133 27.86 13.59 18.98
CA ALA A 133 27.10 13.95 17.79
C ALA A 133 26.16 15.14 18.03
N TYR A 134 25.59 15.25 19.24
CA TYR A 134 24.65 16.28 19.62
C TYR A 134 24.74 16.57 21.12
N PRO A 135 25.52 17.59 21.55
CA PRO A 135 25.78 17.88 22.96
C PRO A 135 24.54 17.99 23.87
N PRO A 136 23.36 18.50 23.39
CA PRO A 136 22.15 18.49 24.22
C PRO A 136 21.65 17.12 24.62
N ALA A 137 22.12 16.03 23.97
CA ALA A 137 21.76 14.65 24.32
C ALA A 137 22.10 14.28 25.78
N ALA A 138 23.07 14.97 26.40
CA ALA A 138 23.41 14.79 27.80
C ALA A 138 22.24 15.08 28.78
N ASN A 139 21.27 15.88 28.37
CA ASN A 139 20.15 16.35 29.18
C ASN A 139 18.78 15.90 28.72
N ILE A 140 18.71 14.93 27.81
CA ILE A 140 17.44 14.38 27.31
C ILE A 140 17.35 12.88 27.56
N GLU A 141 16.13 12.39 27.63
CA GLU A 141 15.83 10.94 27.75
C GLU A 141 15.92 10.26 26.37
N TRP A 142 17.11 10.29 25.74
CA TRP A 142 17.36 9.75 24.40
C TRP A 142 16.91 8.30 24.22
N TYR A 143 16.80 7.54 25.27
CA TYR A 143 16.32 6.16 25.22
C TYR A 143 14.85 6.02 24.80
N ARG A 144 14.08 7.12 24.85
CA ARG A 144 12.72 7.19 24.32
C ARG A 144 12.69 7.54 22.82
N ASP A 145 13.80 7.99 22.29
CA ASP A 145 13.94 8.36 20.90
C ASP A 145 14.05 7.11 20.01
N ARG A 146 13.60 7.24 18.77
CA ARG A 146 13.69 6.15 17.78
C ARG A 146 14.98 6.27 16.98
N PHE A 147 15.65 5.14 16.79
CA PHE A 147 16.88 4.97 16.05
C PHE A 147 16.59 4.34 14.69
N VAL A 148 17.37 4.71 13.66
CA VAL A 148 17.36 4.12 12.33
C VAL A 148 18.77 3.64 12.00
N PHE A 149 18.87 2.43 11.48
CA PHE A 149 20.14 1.83 11.11
C PHE A 149 20.38 1.82 9.59
N MET A 150 21.59 2.27 9.23
CA MET A 150 22.09 2.28 7.86
C MET A 150 23.22 1.26 7.70
N PHE A 151 23.33 0.69 6.52
CA PHE A 151 24.39 -0.20 6.12
C PHE A 151 24.69 -0.03 4.63
N ASN A 152 25.96 0.19 4.27
CA ASN A 152 26.38 0.44 2.89
C ASN A 152 25.57 1.55 2.18
N GLY A 153 25.30 2.66 2.90
CA GLY A 153 24.58 3.81 2.36
C GLY A 153 23.06 3.67 2.25
N GLY A 154 22.49 2.53 2.67
CA GLY A 154 21.06 2.27 2.63
C GLY A 154 20.44 1.95 3.99
N GLN A 155 19.16 2.28 4.18
CA GLN A 155 18.41 1.88 5.36
C GLN A 155 18.20 0.37 5.38
N ILE A 156 18.59 -0.30 6.47
CA ILE A 156 18.59 -1.78 6.55
C ILE A 156 17.18 -2.35 6.40
N THR A 157 16.18 -1.73 6.97
CA THR A 157 14.79 -2.19 6.92
C THR A 157 14.14 -2.04 5.54
N LYS A 158 14.77 -1.30 4.61
CA LYS A 158 14.36 -1.22 3.19
C LYS A 158 14.92 -2.35 2.33
N ILE A 159 15.89 -3.12 2.79
CA ILE A 159 16.43 -4.28 2.07
C ILE A 159 15.30 -5.29 1.80
N PRO A 160 15.10 -5.73 0.54
CA PRO A 160 13.93 -6.54 0.14
C PRO A 160 13.71 -7.79 1.00
N ALA A 161 14.77 -8.52 1.34
CA ALA A 161 14.70 -9.72 2.17
C ALA A 161 14.21 -9.41 3.60
N ILE A 162 14.74 -8.35 4.20
CA ILE A 162 14.39 -7.91 5.57
C ILE A 162 12.97 -7.33 5.59
N LYS A 163 12.62 -6.52 4.59
CA LYS A 163 11.28 -5.97 4.38
C LYS A 163 10.24 -7.08 4.25
N LYS A 164 10.51 -8.10 3.42
CA LYS A 164 9.63 -9.28 3.25
C LYS A 164 9.49 -10.07 4.57
N TRP A 165 10.60 -10.28 5.27
CA TRP A 165 10.60 -10.98 6.55
C TRP A 165 9.74 -10.25 7.59
N TRP A 166 9.91 -8.94 7.76
CA TRP A 166 9.11 -8.15 8.68
C TRP A 166 7.62 -8.16 8.33
N SER A 167 7.28 -7.98 7.05
CA SER A 167 5.88 -8.02 6.60
C SER A 167 5.20 -9.35 6.92
N ASN A 168 5.92 -10.47 6.79
CA ASN A 168 5.40 -11.80 7.15
C ASN A 168 5.29 -11.96 8.68
N TYR A 169 6.28 -11.48 9.43
CA TYR A 169 6.22 -11.48 10.90
C TYR A 169 5.05 -10.62 11.40
N TYR A 170 4.87 -9.43 10.84
CA TYR A 170 3.71 -8.59 11.12
C TYR A 170 2.39 -9.32 10.83
N ALA A 171 2.30 -9.97 9.67
CA ALA A 171 1.12 -10.74 9.27
C ALA A 171 0.83 -11.89 10.24
N SER A 172 1.85 -12.60 10.74
CA SER A 172 1.68 -13.69 11.71
C SER A 172 1.16 -13.24 13.08
N LYS A 173 1.25 -11.94 13.39
CA LYS A 173 0.67 -11.34 14.61
C LYS A 173 -0.79 -10.92 14.44
N GLN A 174 -1.33 -11.05 13.23
CA GLN A 174 -2.72 -10.73 12.93
C GLN A 174 -3.61 -11.99 13.00
N ASP A 175 -4.91 -11.84 12.73
CA ASP A 175 -5.84 -12.97 12.57
C ASP A 175 -5.52 -13.72 11.26
N THR A 176 -4.50 -14.59 11.29
CA THR A 176 -3.99 -15.33 10.15
C THR A 176 -3.84 -16.81 10.46
N ILE A 177 -3.82 -17.62 9.40
CA ILE A 177 -3.61 -19.07 9.45
C ILE A 177 -2.51 -19.40 8.43
N ASP A 178 -1.62 -20.32 8.76
CA ASP A 178 -0.62 -20.80 7.81
C ASP A 178 -1.28 -21.50 6.62
N GLY A 179 -0.98 -21.06 5.41
CA GLY A 179 -1.62 -21.56 4.21
C GLY A 179 -0.87 -21.21 2.93
N VAL A 180 -1.47 -21.55 1.79
CA VAL A 180 -0.98 -21.18 0.46
C VAL A 180 -1.85 -20.04 -0.08
N CYS A 181 -1.22 -18.93 -0.45
CA CYS A 181 -1.91 -17.80 -1.03
C CYS A 181 -2.42 -18.10 -2.44
N LEU A 182 -3.73 -17.97 -2.66
CA LEU A 182 -4.34 -18.18 -3.99
C LEU A 182 -3.85 -17.18 -5.06
N LEU A 183 -3.35 -16.02 -4.67
CA LEU A 183 -2.88 -15.00 -5.63
C LEU A 183 -1.42 -15.21 -6.06
N THR A 184 -0.58 -15.77 -5.19
CA THR A 184 0.87 -15.88 -5.45
C THR A 184 1.38 -17.31 -5.53
N GLY A 185 0.61 -18.29 -5.03
CA GLY A 185 1.06 -19.67 -4.88
C GLY A 185 2.09 -19.89 -3.75
N GLU A 186 2.47 -18.84 -3.03
CA GLU A 186 3.45 -18.92 -1.95
C GLU A 186 2.82 -19.40 -0.64
N LYS A 187 3.60 -20.18 0.13
CA LYS A 187 3.26 -20.52 1.51
C LYS A 187 3.52 -19.30 2.39
N THR A 188 2.46 -18.79 3.05
CA THR A 188 2.50 -17.52 3.81
C THR A 188 1.36 -17.48 4.81
N PRO A 189 1.40 -16.62 5.85
CA PRO A 189 0.23 -16.34 6.67
C PRO A 189 -0.93 -15.84 5.80
N THR A 190 -2.00 -16.61 5.72
CA THR A 190 -3.23 -16.27 4.99
C THR A 190 -4.26 -15.67 5.94
N MET A 191 -5.18 -14.90 5.39
CA MET A 191 -6.24 -14.26 6.19
C MET A 191 -7.10 -15.29 6.91
N GLY A 192 -7.40 -15.00 8.18
CA GLY A 192 -8.37 -15.72 8.97
C GLY A 192 -9.82 -15.37 8.61
N ARG A 193 -10.60 -14.89 9.58
CA ARG A 193 -12.03 -14.66 9.37
C ARG A 193 -12.35 -13.41 8.55
N LYS A 194 -11.60 -12.32 8.74
CA LYS A 194 -11.93 -11.00 8.19
C LYS A 194 -10.85 -10.48 7.25
N MET A 195 -11.28 -9.65 6.31
CA MET A 195 -10.37 -8.84 5.51
C MET A 195 -9.60 -7.85 6.40
N PRO A 196 -8.30 -7.60 6.12
CA PRO A 196 -7.49 -6.67 6.90
C PRO A 196 -7.92 -5.21 6.70
N MET A 197 -8.55 -4.91 5.58
CA MET A 197 -8.97 -3.57 5.20
C MET A 197 -10.33 -3.60 4.51
N MET A 198 -11.01 -2.44 4.51
CA MET A 198 -12.27 -2.20 3.79
C MET A 198 -12.04 -1.13 2.73
N VAL A 199 -12.56 -1.33 1.54
CA VAL A 199 -12.48 -0.38 0.42
C VAL A 199 -13.53 0.71 0.61
N LYS A 200 -13.14 1.97 0.47
CA LYS A 200 -14.01 3.14 0.58
C LYS A 200 -14.24 3.79 -0.79
N GLY A 201 -15.25 4.64 -0.89
CA GLY A 201 -15.47 5.46 -2.08
C GLY A 201 -16.18 4.77 -3.26
N VAL A 202 -16.57 3.50 -3.12
CA VAL A 202 -17.37 2.79 -4.14
C VAL A 202 -18.84 3.17 -3.98
N PRO A 203 -19.52 3.67 -5.03
CA PRO A 203 -20.93 4.03 -4.98
C PRO A 203 -21.82 2.88 -4.50
N GLY A 204 -22.78 3.16 -3.61
CA GLY A 204 -23.67 2.16 -3.02
C GLY A 204 -23.07 1.39 -1.83
N SER A 205 -21.80 1.62 -1.46
CA SER A 205 -21.21 1.09 -0.23
C SER A 205 -21.45 2.02 0.97
N ILE A 206 -21.36 1.47 2.19
CA ILE A 206 -21.40 2.27 3.43
C ILE A 206 -20.13 3.10 3.58
N THR A 207 -20.23 4.21 4.30
CA THR A 207 -19.11 5.17 4.49
C THR A 207 -17.91 4.59 5.22
N SER A 208 -18.10 3.61 6.11
CA SER A 208 -17.02 2.88 6.79
C SER A 208 -16.22 1.96 5.86
N GLY A 209 -16.68 1.76 4.62
CA GLY A 209 -16.09 0.90 3.62
C GLY A 209 -16.79 -0.45 3.48
N ALA A 210 -16.51 -1.14 2.39
CA ALA A 210 -17.09 -2.42 2.02
C ALA A 210 -16.01 -3.47 1.70
N ALA A 211 -16.32 -4.73 1.97
CA ALA A 211 -15.43 -5.84 1.70
C ALA A 211 -15.51 -6.27 0.23
N ILE A 212 -14.37 -6.50 -0.40
CA ILE A 212 -14.30 -7.06 -1.76
C ILE A 212 -14.40 -8.60 -1.75
N SER A 213 -14.05 -9.22 -0.63
CA SER A 213 -14.24 -10.65 -0.36
C SER A 213 -14.79 -10.83 1.05
N SER A 214 -15.86 -11.59 1.21
CA SER A 214 -16.52 -11.80 2.50
C SER A 214 -17.37 -13.06 2.47
N PHE A 215 -17.20 -13.92 3.48
CA PHE A 215 -17.87 -15.23 3.64
C PHE A 215 -18.52 -15.33 5.03
N ASP A 216 -19.40 -14.37 5.35
CA ASP A 216 -19.98 -14.19 6.68
C ASP A 216 -21.30 -14.96 6.92
N LYS A 217 -21.81 -15.70 5.91
CA LYS A 217 -23.07 -16.45 6.02
C LYS A 217 -22.83 -17.94 6.16
N VAL A 218 -23.72 -18.62 6.87
CA VAL A 218 -23.70 -20.09 7.06
C VAL A 218 -23.65 -20.84 5.72
N ALA A 219 -24.24 -20.30 4.65
CA ALA A 219 -24.17 -20.88 3.32
C ALA A 219 -22.75 -21.06 2.76
N TYR A 220 -21.76 -20.32 3.28
CA TYR A 220 -20.36 -20.46 2.88
C TYR A 220 -19.59 -21.47 3.75
N GLN A 221 -20.21 -22.08 4.75
CA GLN A 221 -19.57 -22.99 5.70
C GLN A 221 -19.78 -24.47 5.35
N SER A 222 -20.13 -24.78 4.11
CA SER A 222 -20.45 -26.16 3.64
C SER A 222 -19.33 -27.16 3.92
N TYR A 223 -18.07 -26.73 3.97
CA TYR A 223 -16.91 -27.55 4.27
C TYR A 223 -16.36 -27.30 5.68
N GLY A 224 -17.12 -26.64 6.55
CA GLY A 224 -16.68 -26.32 7.91
C GLY A 224 -15.67 -25.18 8.01
N TRP A 225 -15.44 -24.45 6.90
CA TRP A 225 -14.55 -23.30 6.88
C TRP A 225 -15.32 -22.02 7.19
N ASP A 226 -14.73 -21.15 8.01
CA ASP A 226 -15.33 -19.89 8.45
C ASP A 226 -14.62 -18.67 7.87
N GLY A 227 -15.38 -17.68 7.43
CA GLY A 227 -14.85 -16.42 6.91
C GLY A 227 -13.95 -16.60 5.68
N ASN A 228 -12.87 -15.82 5.62
CA ASN A 228 -11.97 -15.79 4.45
C ASN A 228 -11.06 -17.03 4.33
N ILE A 229 -11.12 -17.98 5.26
CA ILE A 229 -10.48 -19.30 5.10
C ILE A 229 -11.03 -20.01 3.84
N ASN A 230 -12.25 -19.70 3.41
CA ASN A 230 -12.84 -20.18 2.16
C ASN A 230 -12.12 -19.71 0.88
N ALA A 231 -11.34 -18.63 0.98
CA ALA A 231 -10.52 -18.11 -0.10
C ALA A 231 -9.16 -17.65 0.49
N PRO A 232 -8.23 -18.59 0.74
CA PRO A 232 -6.97 -18.31 1.41
C PRO A 232 -6.09 -17.38 0.57
N ILE A 233 -6.06 -16.12 0.96
CA ILE A 233 -5.22 -15.09 0.37
C ILE A 233 -4.19 -14.69 1.44
N GLY A 234 -2.92 -14.56 1.05
CA GLY A 234 -1.87 -14.08 1.94
C GLY A 234 -2.23 -12.71 2.52
N PHE A 235 -2.03 -12.53 3.83
CA PHE A 235 -2.38 -11.28 4.52
C PHE A 235 -1.70 -10.07 3.86
N THR A 236 -0.41 -10.18 3.56
CA THR A 236 0.34 -9.12 2.88
C THR A 236 -0.23 -8.80 1.50
N SER A 237 -0.59 -9.84 0.71
CA SER A 237 -1.23 -9.65 -0.59
C SER A 237 -2.61 -8.99 -0.45
N ALA A 238 -3.37 -9.35 0.59
CA ALA A 238 -4.65 -8.74 0.87
C ALA A 238 -4.53 -7.25 1.20
N VAL A 239 -3.62 -6.87 2.09
CA VAL A 239 -3.34 -5.46 2.40
C VAL A 239 -2.90 -4.71 1.15
N ARG A 240 -2.03 -5.33 0.34
CA ARG A 240 -1.45 -4.71 -0.86
C ARG A 240 -2.49 -4.40 -1.92
N PHE A 241 -3.33 -5.37 -2.31
CA PHE A 241 -4.34 -5.10 -3.32
C PHE A 241 -5.42 -4.13 -2.83
N HIS A 242 -5.74 -4.09 -1.53
CA HIS A 242 -6.63 -3.07 -0.99
C HIS A 242 -6.01 -1.67 -1.09
N LYS A 243 -4.75 -1.50 -0.70
CA LYS A 243 -4.04 -0.23 -0.83
C LYS A 243 -3.92 0.22 -2.29
N ALA A 244 -3.65 -0.71 -3.21
CA ALA A 244 -3.61 -0.42 -4.64
C ALA A 244 -4.97 0.05 -5.16
N LEU A 245 -6.05 -0.62 -4.75
CA LEU A 245 -7.40 -0.19 -5.12
C LEU A 245 -7.78 1.16 -4.51
N ASP A 246 -7.44 1.40 -3.24
CA ASP A 246 -7.65 2.70 -2.61
C ASP A 246 -6.84 3.81 -3.31
N PHE A 247 -5.61 3.53 -3.72
CA PHE A 247 -4.80 4.45 -4.52
C PHE A 247 -5.51 4.84 -5.82
N LEU A 248 -6.02 3.86 -6.57
CA LEU A 248 -6.76 4.11 -7.81
C LEU A 248 -8.06 4.91 -7.56
N LEU A 249 -8.81 4.58 -6.52
CA LEU A 249 -10.06 5.25 -6.17
C LEU A 249 -9.87 6.68 -5.65
N ASN A 250 -8.68 7.03 -5.16
CA ASN A 250 -8.31 8.38 -4.71
C ASN A 250 -7.52 9.17 -5.77
N SER A 251 -7.05 8.52 -6.83
CA SER A 251 -6.43 9.21 -7.97
C SER A 251 -7.46 10.04 -8.75
N HIS A 252 -7.06 11.17 -9.29
CA HIS A 252 -7.93 11.98 -10.17
C HIS A 252 -8.07 11.39 -11.58
N THR A 253 -7.16 10.51 -12.00
CA THR A 253 -7.03 10.03 -13.37
C THR A 253 -7.37 8.55 -13.57
N ASN A 254 -7.45 7.75 -12.49
CA ASN A 254 -7.56 6.30 -12.57
C ASN A 254 -8.95 5.75 -12.26
N HIS A 255 -9.94 6.62 -12.07
CA HIS A 255 -11.31 6.19 -11.89
C HIS A 255 -12.32 7.15 -12.49
N TYR A 256 -13.49 6.63 -12.86
CA TYR A 256 -14.64 7.38 -13.35
C TYR A 256 -15.93 6.85 -12.71
N LYS A 257 -16.78 7.73 -12.19
CA LYS A 257 -18.06 7.37 -11.55
C LYS A 257 -19.22 7.61 -12.50
N LEU A 258 -20.01 6.60 -12.79
CA LEU A 258 -21.18 6.66 -13.66
C LEU A 258 -22.27 5.70 -13.21
N GLY A 259 -23.53 6.17 -13.17
CA GLY A 259 -24.71 5.33 -12.98
C GLY A 259 -24.69 4.48 -11.70
N GLY A 260 -24.13 4.99 -10.58
CA GLY A 260 -24.04 4.26 -9.32
C GLY A 260 -22.95 3.18 -9.30
N GLN A 261 -22.03 3.21 -10.25
CA GLN A 261 -20.85 2.36 -10.36
C GLN A 261 -19.58 3.22 -10.40
N VAL A 262 -18.43 2.60 -10.15
CA VAL A 262 -17.13 3.20 -10.40
C VAL A 262 -16.32 2.30 -11.33
N PHE A 263 -15.78 2.89 -12.35
CA PHE A 263 -14.84 2.31 -13.30
C PHE A 263 -13.45 2.62 -12.78
N VAL A 264 -12.67 1.60 -12.50
CA VAL A 264 -11.29 1.73 -12.01
C VAL A 264 -10.38 1.11 -13.06
N TYR A 265 -9.33 1.82 -13.45
CA TYR A 265 -8.47 1.40 -14.54
C TYR A 265 -7.01 1.77 -14.34
N TRP A 266 -6.12 0.95 -14.93
CA TRP A 266 -4.68 1.14 -14.92
C TRP A 266 -4.04 0.43 -16.12
N GLY A 267 -2.79 0.74 -16.42
CA GLY A 267 -2.05 0.20 -17.54
C GLY A 267 -0.76 -0.52 -17.13
N GLU A 268 -0.24 -1.34 -18.04
CA GLU A 268 1.06 -2.01 -17.96
C GLU A 268 1.78 -1.85 -19.30
N GLU A 269 3.00 -1.31 -19.32
CA GLU A 269 3.80 -1.20 -20.55
C GLU A 269 4.43 -2.55 -20.91
N GLU A 270 4.39 -2.90 -22.20
CA GLU A 270 5.05 -4.11 -22.71
C GLU A 270 6.56 -4.01 -22.49
N GLY A 271 7.14 -4.98 -21.73
CA GLY A 271 8.58 -5.10 -21.51
C GLY A 271 9.17 -4.32 -20.32
N GLU A 272 8.46 -3.35 -19.76
CA GLU A 272 8.94 -2.54 -18.64
C GLU A 272 8.18 -2.79 -17.33
N GLY A 273 7.17 -3.66 -17.36
CA GLY A 273 6.30 -3.91 -16.21
C GLY A 273 5.26 -2.79 -15.98
N ILE A 274 4.75 -2.71 -14.76
CA ILE A 274 3.78 -1.67 -14.40
C ILE A 274 4.54 -0.38 -14.19
N ASN A 275 4.43 0.56 -15.14
CA ASN A 275 5.02 1.88 -15.03
C ASN A 275 3.99 2.86 -14.43
N PRO A 276 4.24 3.40 -13.23
CA PRO A 276 3.35 4.34 -12.58
C PRO A 276 3.15 5.65 -13.35
N GLU A 277 4.11 6.08 -14.16
CA GLU A 277 4.00 7.29 -14.96
C GLU A 277 2.93 7.23 -16.07
N ILE A 278 2.55 6.01 -16.51
CA ILE A 278 1.40 5.83 -17.40
C ILE A 278 0.09 6.29 -16.75
N TRP A 279 0.02 6.27 -15.45
CA TRP A 279 -1.15 6.64 -14.66
C TRP A 279 -1.51 8.12 -14.76
N GLU A 280 -0.51 8.97 -14.99
CA GLU A 280 -0.65 10.41 -15.17
C GLU A 280 -0.83 10.79 -16.64
N ASN A 281 -0.89 9.81 -17.56
CA ASN A 281 -1.05 10.09 -18.97
C ASN A 281 -2.49 10.56 -19.27
N PRO A 282 -2.68 11.82 -19.64
CA PRO A 282 -3.99 12.40 -19.93
C PRO A 282 -4.75 11.69 -21.07
N SER A 283 -4.08 10.83 -21.83
CA SER A 283 -4.69 10.04 -22.89
C SER A 283 -5.71 9.00 -22.37
N PHE A 284 -5.52 8.44 -21.16
CA PHE A 284 -6.51 7.51 -20.57
C PHE A 284 -7.78 8.25 -20.14
N GLU A 285 -7.66 9.41 -19.52
CA GLU A 285 -8.81 10.26 -19.19
C GLU A 285 -9.58 10.63 -20.47
N SER A 286 -8.88 10.95 -21.55
CA SER A 286 -9.50 11.25 -22.86
C SER A 286 -10.22 10.03 -23.45
N ILE A 287 -9.70 8.81 -23.26
CA ILE A 287 -10.35 7.57 -23.70
C ILE A 287 -11.71 7.41 -23.02
N PHE A 288 -11.77 7.58 -21.69
CA PHE A 288 -13.03 7.48 -20.95
C PHE A 288 -13.97 8.66 -21.17
N ALA A 289 -13.42 9.84 -21.40
CA ALA A 289 -14.20 11.03 -21.76
C ALA A 289 -14.75 10.98 -23.19
N SER A 290 -14.15 10.21 -24.11
CA SER A 290 -14.48 10.20 -25.53
C SER A 290 -15.94 9.83 -25.85
N PRO A 291 -16.59 8.85 -25.17
CA PRO A 291 -18.01 8.58 -25.37
C PRO A 291 -18.91 9.73 -24.92
N HIS A 292 -18.41 10.60 -24.03
CA HIS A 292 -19.13 11.77 -23.52
C HIS A 292 -18.76 13.07 -24.25
N SER A 293 -17.60 13.10 -24.91
CA SER A 293 -17.10 14.27 -25.63
C SER A 293 -16.27 13.85 -26.86
N PRO A 294 -16.89 13.24 -27.89
CA PRO A 294 -16.17 12.61 -29.02
C PRO A 294 -15.28 13.57 -29.82
N LYS A 295 -15.56 14.87 -29.77
CA LYS A 295 -14.82 15.90 -30.52
C LYS A 295 -13.44 16.26 -29.94
N LYS A 296 -13.15 15.80 -28.68
CA LYS A 296 -11.90 16.14 -27.96
C LYS A 296 -10.88 15.00 -27.96
N PHE A 297 -11.14 13.93 -28.71
CA PHE A 297 -10.35 12.71 -28.62
C PHE A 297 -9.21 12.71 -29.64
N ASN A 298 -7.96 12.61 -29.15
CA ASN A 298 -6.77 12.42 -29.99
C ASN A 298 -6.17 11.04 -29.72
N LEU A 299 -6.13 10.18 -30.75
CA LEU A 299 -5.76 8.77 -30.69
C LEU A 299 -4.25 8.51 -30.82
N GLU A 300 -3.46 9.52 -31.24
CA GLU A 300 -2.10 9.30 -31.74
C GLU A 300 -1.06 9.02 -30.65
N ASP A 301 -1.33 9.42 -29.39
CA ASP A 301 -0.33 9.44 -28.32
C ASP A 301 -0.30 8.18 -27.43
N ILE A 302 -1.11 7.16 -27.70
CA ILE A 302 -1.19 5.99 -26.80
C ILE A 302 -0.30 4.87 -27.34
N LYS A 303 0.77 4.53 -26.61
CA LYS A 303 1.60 3.35 -26.87
C LYS A 303 0.79 2.07 -26.63
N SER A 304 1.12 0.99 -27.36
CA SER A 304 0.52 -0.33 -27.11
C SER A 304 0.93 -0.84 -25.74
N SER A 305 -0.03 -0.99 -24.84
CA SER A 305 0.16 -1.48 -23.49
C SER A 305 -1.05 -2.32 -23.09
N LYS A 306 -0.89 -3.18 -22.09
CA LYS A 306 -2.02 -3.84 -21.45
C LYS A 306 -2.81 -2.83 -20.65
N PHE A 307 -4.10 -2.95 -20.68
CA PHE A 307 -5.03 -2.10 -19.99
C PHE A 307 -6.01 -2.94 -19.19
N TYR A 308 -6.13 -2.61 -17.93
CA TYR A 308 -7.01 -3.27 -16.98
C TYR A 308 -8.18 -2.36 -16.62
N LEU A 309 -9.39 -2.89 -16.65
CA LEU A 309 -10.61 -2.20 -16.29
C LEU A 309 -11.44 -3.05 -15.33
N ALA A 310 -11.74 -2.51 -14.16
CA ALA A 310 -12.70 -3.08 -13.21
C ALA A 310 -13.90 -2.16 -13.05
N VAL A 311 -15.11 -2.70 -13.15
CA VAL A 311 -16.35 -1.98 -12.84
C VAL A 311 -16.86 -2.47 -11.50
N LEU A 312 -16.89 -1.58 -10.51
CA LEU A 312 -17.23 -1.88 -9.13
C LEU A 312 -18.55 -1.22 -8.74
N LYS A 313 -19.37 -1.96 -8.00
CA LYS A 313 -20.62 -1.48 -7.42
C LYS A 313 -20.71 -1.90 -5.97
N GLY A 314 -21.01 -0.95 -5.08
CA GLY A 314 -21.27 -1.24 -3.68
C GLY A 314 -22.68 -1.77 -3.46
N ASN A 315 -22.77 -2.71 -2.54
CA ASN A 315 -24.06 -3.16 -1.97
C ASN A 315 -23.89 -3.19 -0.46
N ARG A 316 -24.16 -2.05 0.19
CA ARG A 316 -23.94 -1.84 1.63
C ARG A 316 -22.49 -2.18 2.03
N GLY A 317 -22.27 -3.25 2.82
CA GLY A 317 -20.96 -3.70 3.32
C GLY A 317 -20.14 -4.54 2.35
N ARG A 318 -20.56 -4.72 1.08
CA ARG A 318 -19.90 -5.56 0.07
C ARG A 318 -19.70 -4.83 -1.23
N ILE A 319 -18.64 -5.20 -1.96
CA ILE A 319 -18.37 -4.74 -3.32
C ILE A 319 -18.61 -5.90 -4.26
N SER A 320 -19.38 -5.64 -5.33
CA SER A 320 -19.53 -6.53 -6.46
C SER A 320 -18.65 -6.02 -7.61
N VAL A 321 -17.90 -6.93 -8.23
CA VAL A 321 -17.22 -6.69 -9.49
C VAL A 321 -18.24 -6.97 -10.61
N SER A 322 -18.80 -5.90 -11.19
CA SER A 322 -19.80 -6.01 -12.26
C SER A 322 -19.16 -6.41 -13.58
N SER A 323 -17.93 -5.98 -13.83
CA SER A 323 -17.16 -6.33 -15.02
C SER A 323 -15.67 -6.29 -14.72
N TRP A 324 -14.91 -7.16 -15.37
CA TRP A 324 -13.46 -7.17 -15.40
C TRP A 324 -12.99 -7.39 -16.84
N SER A 325 -12.08 -6.55 -17.29
CA SER A 325 -11.52 -6.65 -18.64
C SER A 325 -10.01 -6.43 -18.61
N GLU A 326 -9.31 -7.27 -19.34
CA GLU A 326 -7.90 -7.13 -19.69
C GLU A 326 -7.84 -6.98 -21.20
N ILE A 327 -7.46 -5.80 -21.69
CA ILE A 327 -7.47 -5.45 -23.11
C ILE A 327 -6.21 -4.66 -23.45
N THR A 328 -5.87 -4.63 -24.74
CA THR A 328 -4.81 -3.74 -25.21
C THR A 328 -5.36 -2.34 -25.47
N THR A 329 -4.54 -1.33 -25.28
CA THR A 329 -4.90 0.07 -25.63
C THR A 329 -5.27 0.21 -27.10
N GLN A 330 -4.63 -0.59 -28.00
CA GLN A 330 -5.00 -0.60 -29.41
C GLN A 330 -6.45 -1.06 -29.62
N LYS A 331 -6.87 -2.13 -28.93
CA LYS A 331 -8.26 -2.61 -29.05
C LYS A 331 -9.28 -1.61 -28.53
N ILE A 332 -8.93 -0.82 -27.50
CA ILE A 332 -9.78 0.28 -27.03
C ILE A 332 -9.91 1.34 -28.11
N LYS A 333 -8.79 1.75 -28.72
CA LYS A 333 -8.78 2.71 -29.84
C LYS A 333 -9.69 2.25 -30.97
N ASP A 334 -9.50 1.01 -31.42
CA ASP A 334 -10.28 0.43 -32.52
C ASP A 334 -11.78 0.43 -32.20
N SER A 335 -12.14 0.03 -30.97
CA SER A 335 -13.53 0.00 -30.52
C SER A 335 -14.15 1.41 -30.46
N LEU A 336 -13.39 2.42 -29.99
CA LEU A 336 -13.85 3.79 -29.95
C LEU A 336 -13.98 4.41 -31.34
N GLN A 337 -13.02 4.12 -32.23
CA GLN A 337 -13.12 4.55 -33.65
C GLN A 337 -14.36 3.94 -34.27
N GLN A 338 -14.60 2.67 -34.10
CA GLN A 338 -15.79 1.98 -34.59
C GLN A 338 -17.07 2.61 -34.03
N PHE A 339 -17.11 2.89 -32.72
CA PHE A 339 -18.26 3.55 -32.08
C PHE A 339 -18.54 4.93 -32.69
N ILE A 340 -17.49 5.75 -32.93
CA ILE A 340 -17.61 7.06 -33.52
C ILE A 340 -18.03 6.93 -34.99
N GLN A 341 -17.44 6.02 -35.79
CA GLN A 341 -17.77 5.78 -37.18
C GLN A 341 -19.22 5.32 -37.36
N CYS A 342 -19.73 4.44 -36.48
CA CYS A 342 -21.12 3.99 -36.51
C CYS A 342 -22.13 5.14 -36.32
N GLN A 343 -21.71 6.26 -35.74
CA GLN A 343 -22.56 7.44 -35.56
C GLN A 343 -22.48 8.44 -36.72
N GLN A 344 -21.51 8.27 -37.63
CA GLN A 344 -21.35 9.16 -38.80
C GLN A 344 -22.37 8.78 -39.90
N VAL A 345 -23.62 9.17 -39.67
CA VAL A 345 -24.69 8.99 -40.65
C VAL A 345 -25.01 10.36 -41.28
N ASN A 346 -25.00 10.46 -42.59
CA ASN A 346 -25.38 11.67 -43.35
C ASN A 346 -24.59 12.94 -42.93
N ASN A 347 -23.29 12.83 -42.66
CA ASN A 347 -22.42 13.94 -42.24
C ASN A 347 -22.80 14.56 -40.86
N LEU A 348 -23.58 13.89 -40.05
CA LEU A 348 -23.85 14.30 -38.67
C LEU A 348 -22.61 14.09 -37.80
N SER A 349 -22.35 15.03 -36.90
CA SER A 349 -21.29 14.87 -35.91
C SER A 349 -21.66 13.82 -34.84
N PRO A 350 -20.72 12.98 -34.39
CA PRO A 350 -20.97 12.05 -33.32
C PRO A 350 -21.50 12.75 -32.06
N VAL A 351 -22.47 12.14 -31.40
CA VAL A 351 -23.08 12.67 -30.17
C VAL A 351 -22.62 11.88 -28.94
N PRO A 352 -22.55 12.53 -27.79
CA PRO A 352 -22.21 11.86 -26.52
C PRO A 352 -23.19 10.74 -26.16
N ILE A 353 -22.71 9.67 -25.55
CA ILE A 353 -23.52 8.51 -25.15
C ILE A 353 -24.69 8.89 -24.23
N TRP A 354 -24.52 9.89 -23.34
CA TRP A 354 -25.60 10.36 -22.47
C TRP A 354 -26.76 10.97 -23.26
N MET A 355 -26.46 11.61 -24.38
CA MET A 355 -27.49 12.17 -25.27
C MET A 355 -28.28 11.05 -25.97
N LEU A 356 -27.60 9.98 -26.41
CA LEU A 356 -28.26 8.79 -26.96
C LEU A 356 -29.15 8.12 -25.92
N CYS A 357 -28.64 7.96 -24.70
CA CYS A 357 -29.43 7.40 -23.58
C CYS A 357 -30.66 8.25 -23.26
N ASN A 358 -30.50 9.57 -23.14
CA ASN A 358 -31.62 10.46 -22.89
C ASN A 358 -32.66 10.43 -24.00
N THR A 359 -32.25 10.33 -25.27
CA THR A 359 -33.18 10.21 -26.39
C THR A 359 -33.94 8.91 -26.36
N ALA A 360 -33.30 7.81 -25.96
CA ALA A 360 -33.95 6.49 -25.83
C ALA A 360 -34.94 6.42 -24.66
N PHE A 361 -34.77 7.23 -23.61
CA PHE A 361 -35.57 7.20 -22.38
C PHE A 361 -36.49 8.43 -22.19
N LEU A 362 -36.63 9.26 -23.21
CA LEU A 362 -37.43 10.52 -23.15
C LEU A 362 -38.92 10.34 -22.79
N ASN A 363 -39.45 9.14 -22.80
CA ASN A 363 -40.86 8.86 -22.53
C ASN A 363 -41.21 8.49 -21.09
N HIS A 364 -40.23 8.37 -20.17
CA HIS A 364 -40.51 7.95 -18.77
C HIS A 364 -40.52 9.08 -17.72
N SER A 365 -40.20 10.31 -18.08
CA SER A 365 -40.12 11.42 -17.10
C SER A 365 -41.30 12.40 -17.13
N LYS A 366 -42.37 12.15 -17.88
CA LYS A 366 -43.52 13.04 -17.98
C LYS A 366 -44.81 12.55 -17.31
N GLU A 367 -44.80 11.39 -16.64
CA GLU A 367 -46.03 10.85 -16.02
C GLU A 367 -46.10 10.98 -14.49
N ASN A 368 -45.20 11.70 -13.83
CA ASN A 368 -45.29 11.90 -12.37
C ASN A 368 -45.18 13.39 -11.98
N THR A 369 -46.07 14.24 -12.52
CA THR A 369 -46.40 15.54 -11.94
C THR A 369 -47.87 15.82 -12.28
N ASP A 370 -48.76 15.19 -11.51
CA ASP A 370 -50.07 15.72 -11.14
C ASP A 370 -50.42 15.23 -9.72
#